data_c63d1dfe7d24f1cb281f3113169078e4
#
_entry.id   c63d1dfe7d24f1cb281f3113169078e4
#
_cell.length_a   1.000
_cell.length_b   1.000
_cell.length_c   1.000
_cell.angle_alpha   90.00
_cell.angle_beta   90.00
_cell.angle_gamma   90.00
#
_symmetry.space_group_name_H-M   'P 1'
#
loop_
_entity.id
_entity.type
_entity.pdbx_description
1 polymer ?
#
loop_
_entity_poly.entity_id
_entity_poly.type
_entity_poly.pdbx_seq_one_letter_code
_entity_poly.pdbx_strand_id
1 'polypeptide(L)'
;MTRIHSHLLLALLACWAAPSNADSWLPAEPKIYVSPDQTYRVRIDPRPITSPLAYFSDKVKGREPAGAPKGHKDSKATATIEHLENAGQWIRIWSGNLSNQVAPVDALIADGGKYLVTFDNWHSMGYGQNVVAIYDGHGQLIRALALSDIVSADHIAALQHSVSSIQWRGEPHLTPEGLLVIPIVVPDAQDESKEETYLDAVLRLSDGPVISGSSPDWQRAEATAQFVARQKRDYEEQAKQAFIAPLLGPSENTERNWHGYLNEAFYRSSPDWKDETTSTTVLRDPNAPDYAASEGWLRDALLSLDYEHGTMSFASIAPFDFFVARVKAILADAEPGQLKGSKVHVAAPTSALPLLQTIFAKTGARVFVFDPNIPIPQRPDRLKRYLSRD
;
A
#
# COMPACT_ATOMS: atom_id res chain seq x y z
N MET A 1 -55.10 -3.01 -29.37
CA MET A 1 -54.79 -3.69 -28.10
C MET A 1 -53.45 -4.37 -28.24
N THR A 2 -52.39 -3.65 -27.91
CA THR A 2 -50.99 -4.15 -28.02
C THR A 2 -50.31 -3.91 -26.68
N ARG A 3 -50.01 -4.96 -25.95
CA ARG A 3 -49.34 -4.95 -24.66
C ARG A 3 -47.85 -4.70 -24.89
N ILE A 4 -47.36 -3.59 -24.37
CA ILE A 4 -45.91 -3.27 -24.30
C ILE A 4 -45.37 -3.93 -23.04
N HIS A 5 -44.45 -4.90 -23.22
CA HIS A 5 -43.70 -5.51 -22.13
C HIS A 5 -42.49 -4.65 -21.85
N SER A 6 -42.50 -3.98 -20.70
CA SER A 6 -41.33 -3.30 -20.17
C SER A 6 -40.34 -4.32 -19.62
N HIS A 7 -39.22 -4.53 -20.32
CA HIS A 7 -38.10 -5.27 -19.79
C HIS A 7 -37.27 -4.32 -18.88
N LEU A 8 -37.38 -4.56 -17.60
CA LEU A 8 -36.52 -3.93 -16.59
C LEU A 8 -35.10 -4.50 -16.75
N LEU A 9 -34.20 -3.71 -17.32
CA LEU A 9 -32.78 -4.04 -17.40
C LEU A 9 -32.16 -3.79 -16.02
N LEU A 10 -31.98 -4.86 -15.27
CA LEU A 10 -31.19 -4.86 -14.03
C LEU A 10 -29.71 -4.75 -14.45
N ALA A 11 -29.15 -3.53 -14.42
CA ALA A 11 -27.72 -3.33 -14.58
C ALA A 11 -27.05 -3.79 -13.29
N LEU A 12 -26.55 -5.02 -13.28
CA LEU A 12 -25.56 -5.48 -12.31
C LEU A 12 -24.29 -4.62 -12.51
N LEU A 13 -24.11 -3.62 -11.66
CA LEU A 13 -22.80 -3.00 -11.43
C LEU A 13 -21.91 -4.08 -10.76
N ALA A 14 -21.29 -4.92 -11.59
CA ALA A 14 -20.11 -5.65 -11.17
C ALA A 14 -19.04 -4.58 -10.87
N CYS A 15 -18.84 -4.26 -9.62
CA CYS A 15 -17.58 -3.65 -9.16
C CYS A 15 -16.48 -4.61 -9.59
N TRP A 16 -15.85 -4.33 -10.72
CA TRP A 16 -14.53 -4.84 -11.00
C TRP A 16 -13.62 -4.22 -9.94
N ALA A 17 -13.44 -4.96 -8.84
CA ALA A 17 -12.26 -4.78 -8.04
C ALA A 17 -11.10 -5.02 -9.03
N ALA A 18 -10.47 -3.95 -9.50
CA ALA A 18 -9.17 -4.06 -10.12
C ALA A 18 -8.35 -4.91 -9.14
N PRO A 19 -7.67 -5.97 -9.60
CA PRO A 19 -6.76 -6.66 -8.73
C PRO A 19 -5.81 -5.59 -8.21
N SER A 20 -5.92 -5.27 -6.91
CA SER A 20 -4.82 -4.61 -6.23
C SER A 20 -3.65 -5.53 -6.51
N ASN A 21 -2.61 -5.03 -7.17
CA ASN A 21 -1.33 -5.71 -7.26
C ASN A 21 -0.72 -5.70 -5.84
N ALA A 22 -1.40 -6.40 -4.93
CA ALA A 22 -0.77 -6.88 -3.73
C ALA A 22 0.36 -7.78 -4.23
N ASP A 23 1.59 -7.41 -3.93
CA ASP A 23 2.80 -8.11 -4.32
C ASP A 23 2.57 -9.62 -4.22
N SER A 24 2.33 -10.28 -5.36
CA SER A 24 2.15 -11.72 -5.39
C SER A 24 3.54 -12.33 -5.28
N TRP A 25 3.90 -12.74 -4.09
CA TRP A 25 5.17 -13.37 -3.76
C TRP A 25 5.26 -14.78 -4.32
N LEU A 26 5.26 -14.89 -5.65
CA LEU A 26 5.54 -16.15 -6.30
C LEU A 26 7.03 -16.49 -6.08
N PRO A 27 7.37 -17.76 -5.85
CA PRO A 27 8.76 -18.19 -5.82
C PRO A 27 9.49 -17.73 -7.08
N ALA A 28 10.74 -17.30 -6.93
CA ALA A 28 11.56 -17.00 -8.09
C ALA A 28 11.83 -18.27 -8.88
N GLU A 29 11.64 -18.22 -10.20
CA GLU A 29 11.83 -19.32 -11.11
C GLU A 29 13.06 -19.08 -12.03
N PRO A 30 13.71 -20.13 -12.54
CA PRO A 30 14.75 -20.00 -13.54
C PRO A 30 14.24 -19.27 -14.78
N LYS A 31 15.00 -18.27 -15.26
CA LYS A 31 14.67 -17.50 -16.46
C LYS A 31 15.82 -17.55 -17.46
N ILE A 32 15.49 -17.47 -18.75
CA ILE A 32 16.46 -17.39 -19.85
C ILE A 32 16.21 -16.06 -20.59
N TYR A 33 17.28 -15.32 -20.80
CA TYR A 33 17.30 -14.09 -21.57
C TYR A 33 18.25 -14.29 -22.76
N VAL A 34 17.89 -13.77 -23.91
CA VAL A 34 18.62 -13.95 -25.19
C VAL A 34 19.09 -12.59 -25.68
N SER A 35 20.30 -12.54 -26.24
CA SER A 35 20.84 -11.32 -26.87
C SER A 35 20.03 -10.93 -28.09
N PRO A 36 20.00 -9.62 -28.48
CA PRO A 36 19.31 -9.17 -29.68
C PRO A 36 19.71 -9.92 -30.96
N ASP A 37 20.98 -10.26 -31.11
CA ASP A 37 21.52 -11.05 -32.22
C ASP A 37 21.24 -12.56 -32.16
N GLN A 38 20.58 -13.01 -31.05
CA GLN A 38 20.21 -14.40 -30.76
C GLN A 38 21.40 -15.40 -30.72
N THR A 39 22.61 -14.91 -30.61
CA THR A 39 23.82 -15.74 -30.57
C THR A 39 24.28 -16.05 -29.15
N TYR A 40 23.84 -15.29 -28.16
CA TYR A 40 24.12 -15.51 -26.75
C TYR A 40 22.83 -15.57 -25.95
N ARG A 41 22.88 -16.33 -24.87
CA ARG A 41 21.82 -16.35 -23.86
C ARG A 41 22.42 -16.44 -22.46
N VAL A 42 21.67 -15.95 -21.49
CA VAL A 42 21.96 -16.15 -20.07
C VAL A 42 20.80 -16.88 -19.41
N ARG A 43 21.10 -17.96 -18.72
CA ARG A 43 20.17 -18.63 -17.82
C ARG A 43 20.48 -18.17 -16.41
N ILE A 44 19.47 -17.70 -15.71
CA ILE A 44 19.55 -17.29 -14.30
C ILE A 44 18.77 -18.29 -13.46
N ASP A 45 19.46 -18.95 -12.54
CA ASP A 45 18.90 -19.90 -11.59
C ASP A 45 18.82 -19.20 -10.21
N PRO A 46 17.61 -19.06 -9.63
CA PRO A 46 17.43 -18.43 -8.33
C PRO A 46 18.12 -19.21 -7.20
N ARG A 47 18.55 -18.49 -6.18
CA ARG A 47 18.91 -19.11 -4.91
C ARG A 47 17.70 -19.80 -4.31
N PRO A 48 17.82 -21.05 -3.86
CA PRO A 48 16.72 -21.74 -3.21
C PRO A 48 16.31 -21.04 -1.92
N ILE A 49 15.02 -20.90 -1.70
CA ILE A 49 14.39 -20.44 -0.46
C ILE A 49 13.37 -21.48 0.00
N THR A 50 13.20 -21.65 1.30
CA THR A 50 12.24 -22.59 1.88
C THR A 50 10.80 -22.21 1.51
N SER A 51 10.47 -20.93 1.61
CA SER A 51 9.22 -20.33 1.15
C SER A 51 9.33 -18.79 1.20
N PRO A 52 8.47 -18.05 0.47
CA PRO A 52 8.39 -16.59 0.59
C PRO A 52 8.15 -16.14 2.03
N LEU A 53 7.23 -16.80 2.75
CA LEU A 53 6.94 -16.47 4.15
C LEU A 53 8.16 -16.65 5.07
N ALA A 54 8.95 -17.72 4.89
CA ALA A 54 10.18 -17.93 5.64
C ALA A 54 11.21 -16.83 5.34
N TYR A 55 11.33 -16.43 4.08
CA TYR A 55 12.21 -15.34 3.66
C TYR A 55 11.86 -14.02 4.39
N PHE A 56 10.60 -13.59 4.33
CA PHE A 56 10.19 -12.35 4.99
C PHE A 56 10.27 -12.42 6.51
N SER A 57 9.92 -13.57 7.10
CA SER A 57 10.08 -13.78 8.55
C SER A 57 11.54 -13.61 8.99
N ASP A 58 12.49 -14.10 8.19
CA ASP A 58 13.91 -13.96 8.48
C ASP A 58 14.39 -12.52 8.28
N LYS A 59 13.92 -11.83 7.22
CA LYS A 59 14.21 -10.40 7.00
C LYS A 59 13.78 -9.53 8.19
N VAL A 60 12.55 -9.71 8.67
CA VAL A 60 12.05 -8.99 9.86
C VAL A 60 12.90 -9.28 11.11
N LYS A 61 13.46 -10.48 11.22
CA LYS A 61 14.32 -10.91 12.35
C LYS A 61 15.80 -10.59 12.15
N GLY A 62 16.18 -9.95 11.03
CA GLY A 62 17.58 -9.66 10.69
C GLY A 62 18.43 -10.90 10.44
N ARG A 63 17.83 -12.02 10.03
CA ARG A 63 18.54 -13.27 9.74
C ARG A 63 18.94 -13.33 8.29
N GLU A 64 20.23 -13.60 8.02
CA GLU A 64 20.77 -13.73 6.67
C GLU A 64 21.53 -15.06 6.50
N PRO A 65 21.51 -15.67 5.31
CA PRO A 65 20.65 -15.35 4.16
C PRO A 65 19.20 -15.75 4.42
N ALA A 66 18.29 -14.79 4.22
CA ALA A 66 16.88 -14.96 4.57
C ALA A 66 16.23 -16.12 3.82
N GLY A 67 15.44 -16.94 4.53
CA GLY A 67 14.69 -18.07 3.98
C GLY A 67 15.55 -19.22 3.46
N ALA A 68 16.86 -19.27 3.75
CA ALA A 68 17.74 -20.30 3.24
C ALA A 68 17.39 -21.70 3.80
N PRO A 69 17.27 -22.73 2.93
CA PRO A 69 17.14 -24.10 3.39
C PRO A 69 18.39 -24.56 4.15
N LYS A 70 18.23 -25.60 4.98
CA LYS A 70 19.38 -26.23 5.66
C LYS A 70 20.43 -26.67 4.65
N GLY A 71 21.69 -26.31 4.86
CA GLY A 71 22.80 -26.68 3.96
C GLY A 71 23.04 -25.69 2.80
N HIS A 72 22.22 -24.66 2.63
CA HIS A 72 22.32 -23.70 1.52
C HIS A 72 22.64 -22.26 2.00
N LYS A 73 23.32 -22.13 3.13
CA LYS A 73 23.60 -20.80 3.74
C LYS A 73 24.49 -19.89 2.89
N ASP A 74 25.31 -20.46 2.03
CA ASP A 74 26.26 -19.71 1.17
C ASP A 74 25.79 -19.62 -0.29
N SER A 75 24.59 -20.13 -0.60
CA SER A 75 24.07 -20.09 -1.96
C SER A 75 23.60 -18.68 -2.34
N LYS A 76 23.84 -18.31 -3.60
CA LYS A 76 23.39 -17.07 -4.24
C LYS A 76 22.66 -17.42 -5.54
N ALA A 77 21.98 -16.44 -6.13
CA ALA A 77 21.54 -16.58 -7.52
C ALA A 77 22.74 -16.85 -8.41
N THR A 78 22.59 -17.71 -9.40
CA THR A 78 23.64 -18.04 -10.36
C THR A 78 23.21 -17.69 -11.78
N ALA A 79 24.16 -17.26 -12.60
CA ALA A 79 23.95 -17.08 -14.02
C ALA A 79 24.89 -18.01 -14.82
N THR A 80 24.38 -18.49 -15.96
CA THR A 80 25.15 -19.25 -16.92
C THR A 80 25.02 -18.57 -18.28
N ILE A 81 26.13 -18.09 -18.83
CA ILE A 81 26.19 -17.51 -20.18
C ILE A 81 26.59 -18.60 -21.17
N GLU A 82 25.83 -18.71 -22.24
CA GLU A 82 26.02 -19.68 -23.31
C GLU A 82 26.04 -18.98 -24.67
N HIS A 83 26.83 -19.51 -25.60
CA HIS A 83 26.93 -19.09 -26.99
C HIS A 83 26.36 -20.17 -27.91
N LEU A 84 25.63 -19.75 -28.95
CA LEU A 84 25.06 -20.64 -29.95
C LEU A 84 26.10 -20.94 -31.05
N GLU A 85 26.53 -22.17 -31.17
CA GLU A 85 27.43 -22.63 -32.28
C GLU A 85 26.65 -22.95 -33.54
N ASN A 86 27.39 -23.05 -34.66
CA ASN A 86 26.85 -23.29 -36.02
C ASN A 86 26.01 -24.59 -36.12
N ALA A 87 26.16 -25.53 -35.18
CA ALA A 87 25.39 -26.77 -35.12
C ALA A 87 24.08 -26.66 -34.37
N GLY A 88 23.70 -25.45 -33.91
CA GLY A 88 22.50 -25.23 -33.09
C GLY A 88 22.65 -25.63 -31.63
N GLN A 89 23.86 -25.87 -31.16
CA GLN A 89 24.16 -26.23 -29.78
C GLN A 89 24.56 -25.00 -28.97
N TRP A 90 24.03 -24.91 -27.75
CA TRP A 90 24.43 -23.90 -26.77
C TRP A 90 25.63 -24.38 -25.97
N ILE A 91 26.74 -23.67 -26.08
CA ILE A 91 28.00 -23.97 -25.38
C ILE A 91 28.19 -22.98 -24.24
N ARG A 92 28.37 -23.48 -23.03
CA ARG A 92 28.60 -22.68 -21.85
C ARG A 92 29.94 -21.97 -21.91
N ILE A 93 29.87 -20.62 -21.83
CA ILE A 93 31.04 -19.73 -21.78
C ILE A 93 31.46 -19.49 -20.34
N TRP A 94 30.48 -19.23 -19.49
CA TRP A 94 30.73 -18.89 -18.08
C TRP A 94 29.55 -19.36 -17.20
N SER A 95 29.84 -19.61 -15.93
CA SER A 95 28.81 -19.80 -14.91
C SER A 95 29.35 -19.34 -13.55
N GLY A 96 28.54 -18.60 -12.80
CA GLY A 96 28.94 -18.09 -11.50
C GLY A 96 27.80 -17.37 -10.73
N ASN A 97 28.16 -16.84 -9.55
CA ASN A 97 27.21 -16.17 -8.67
C ASN A 97 26.93 -14.73 -9.12
N LEU A 98 25.67 -14.32 -8.97
CA LEU A 98 25.25 -12.93 -9.10
C LEU A 98 25.32 -12.21 -7.75
N SER A 99 25.32 -10.86 -7.80
CA SER A 99 25.21 -10.02 -6.60
C SER A 99 23.79 -10.01 -6.01
N ASN A 100 22.76 -10.30 -6.82
CA ASN A 100 21.36 -10.42 -6.39
C ASN A 100 21.18 -11.56 -5.39
N GLN A 101 20.46 -11.33 -4.31
CA GLN A 101 20.37 -12.28 -3.20
C GLN A 101 19.61 -13.56 -3.56
N VAL A 102 18.41 -13.43 -4.14
CA VAL A 102 17.58 -14.59 -4.53
C VAL A 102 17.55 -14.72 -6.04
N ALA A 103 17.21 -13.68 -6.76
CA ALA A 103 17.24 -13.56 -8.21
C ALA A 103 17.11 -12.08 -8.58
N PRO A 104 17.57 -11.63 -9.76
CA PRO A 104 17.09 -10.37 -10.32
C PRO A 104 15.63 -10.50 -10.76
N VAL A 105 14.95 -9.38 -10.87
CA VAL A 105 13.61 -9.29 -11.48
C VAL A 105 13.71 -9.50 -12.98
N ASP A 106 14.76 -8.88 -13.58
CA ASP A 106 14.98 -8.85 -15.02
C ASP A 106 16.47 -8.86 -15.36
N ALA A 107 16.83 -9.21 -16.60
CA ALA A 107 18.19 -9.18 -17.07
C ALA A 107 18.28 -8.95 -18.58
N LEU A 108 19.39 -8.34 -19.02
CA LEU A 108 19.75 -8.14 -20.42
C LEU A 108 21.15 -8.73 -20.67
N ILE A 109 21.33 -9.39 -21.81
CA ILE A 109 22.64 -9.82 -22.29
C ILE A 109 22.94 -9.11 -23.60
N ALA A 110 24.13 -8.50 -23.70
CA ALA A 110 24.57 -7.78 -24.89
C ALA A 110 24.98 -8.73 -26.02
N ASP A 111 24.92 -8.22 -27.25
CA ASP A 111 25.44 -8.91 -28.41
C ASP A 111 26.91 -9.31 -28.22
N GLY A 112 27.25 -10.47 -28.71
CA GLY A 112 28.57 -11.06 -28.53
C GLY A 112 28.85 -11.48 -27.06
N GLY A 113 27.84 -11.49 -26.17
CA GLY A 113 27.98 -11.90 -24.78
C GLY A 113 28.89 -11.01 -23.92
N LYS A 114 29.20 -9.80 -24.39
CA LYS A 114 30.21 -8.91 -23.77
C LYS A 114 29.80 -8.39 -22.38
N TYR A 115 28.52 -8.20 -22.15
CA TYR A 115 27.98 -7.69 -20.90
C TYR A 115 26.69 -8.40 -20.53
N LEU A 116 26.53 -8.62 -19.22
CA LEU A 116 25.27 -9.01 -18.60
C LEU A 116 24.86 -7.89 -17.65
N VAL A 117 23.60 -7.46 -17.73
CA VAL A 117 23.01 -6.52 -16.81
C VAL A 117 21.85 -7.19 -16.09
N THR A 118 21.79 -7.06 -14.76
CA THR A 118 20.65 -7.53 -13.96
C THR A 118 19.99 -6.36 -13.26
N PHE A 119 18.66 -6.46 -13.08
CA PHE A 119 17.85 -5.41 -12.48
C PHE A 119 17.15 -5.91 -11.23
N ASP A 120 17.18 -5.06 -10.19
CA ASP A 120 16.41 -5.21 -8.97
C ASP A 120 16.64 -6.57 -8.23
N ASN A 121 15.87 -6.84 -7.22
CA ASN A 121 15.87 -8.11 -6.52
C ASN A 121 14.46 -8.69 -6.55
N TRP A 122 14.36 -10.00 -6.58
CA TRP A 122 13.13 -10.77 -6.76
C TRP A 122 11.89 -10.23 -6.04
N HIS A 123 12.01 -9.72 -4.84
CA HIS A 123 10.90 -9.22 -4.02
C HIS A 123 10.92 -7.71 -3.84
N SER A 124 11.79 -6.99 -4.53
CA SER A 124 12.03 -5.58 -4.22
C SER A 124 12.60 -4.86 -5.45
N MET A 125 11.75 -4.07 -6.09
CA MET A 125 12.14 -3.17 -7.16
C MET A 125 12.57 -1.83 -6.58
N GLY A 126 13.68 -1.28 -7.07
CA GLY A 126 14.19 0.04 -6.65
C GLY A 126 14.88 0.09 -5.29
N TYR A 127 14.87 -0.99 -4.52
CA TYR A 127 15.50 -1.04 -3.20
C TYR A 127 16.81 -1.84 -3.20
N GLY A 128 17.76 -1.40 -2.36
CA GLY A 128 19.03 -2.09 -2.13
C GLY A 128 20.15 -1.61 -3.05
N GLN A 129 21.29 -2.31 -2.98
CA GLN A 129 22.55 -1.91 -3.62
C GLN A 129 22.71 -2.44 -5.06
N ASN A 130 21.83 -3.35 -5.48
CA ASN A 130 21.91 -4.03 -6.77
C ASN A 130 20.65 -3.77 -7.60
N VAL A 131 20.17 -2.50 -7.62
CA VAL A 131 19.05 -2.08 -8.47
C VAL A 131 19.44 -2.23 -9.94
N VAL A 132 20.70 -1.92 -10.26
CA VAL A 132 21.35 -2.29 -11.52
C VAL A 132 22.69 -2.91 -11.19
N ALA A 133 22.99 -4.09 -11.73
CA ALA A 133 24.32 -4.69 -11.64
C ALA A 133 24.83 -5.07 -13.03
N ILE A 134 26.02 -4.57 -13.38
CA ILE A 134 26.67 -4.73 -14.67
C ILE A 134 27.83 -5.68 -14.51
N TYR A 135 27.88 -6.72 -15.34
CA TYR A 135 28.95 -7.72 -15.39
C TYR A 135 29.58 -7.73 -16.79
N ASP A 136 30.86 -8.08 -16.87
CA ASP A 136 31.52 -8.39 -18.14
C ASP A 136 31.10 -9.78 -18.67
N GLY A 137 31.53 -10.14 -19.88
CA GLY A 137 31.25 -11.42 -20.52
C GLY A 137 31.86 -12.64 -19.80
N HIS A 138 32.73 -12.44 -18.81
CA HIS A 138 33.29 -13.46 -17.93
C HIS A 138 32.64 -13.46 -16.54
N GLY A 139 31.53 -12.68 -16.37
CA GLY A 139 30.77 -12.62 -15.14
C GLY A 139 31.44 -11.86 -14.01
N GLN A 140 32.49 -11.09 -14.28
CA GLN A 140 33.04 -10.16 -13.28
C GLN A 140 32.11 -8.96 -13.11
N LEU A 141 31.78 -8.67 -11.86
CA LEU A 141 30.99 -7.47 -11.54
C LEU A 141 31.81 -6.23 -11.83
N ILE A 142 31.37 -5.46 -12.83
CA ILE A 142 31.94 -4.14 -13.16
C ILE A 142 31.42 -3.11 -12.16
N ARG A 143 30.10 -3.07 -11.97
CA ARG A 143 29.45 -2.11 -11.07
C ARG A 143 28.11 -2.61 -10.56
N ALA A 144 27.81 -2.28 -9.31
CA ALA A 144 26.48 -2.35 -8.75
C ALA A 144 26.02 -0.95 -8.37
N LEU A 145 24.76 -0.62 -8.63
CA LEU A 145 24.15 0.67 -8.42
C LEU A 145 22.89 0.52 -7.57
N ALA A 146 22.76 1.38 -6.57
CA ALA A 146 21.48 1.66 -5.92
C ALA A 146 20.68 2.65 -6.77
N LEU A 147 19.38 2.80 -6.50
CA LEU A 147 18.55 3.77 -7.22
C LEU A 147 19.04 5.21 -7.00
N SER A 148 19.59 5.51 -5.81
CA SER A 148 20.20 6.80 -5.49
C SER A 148 21.48 7.14 -6.28
N ASP A 149 22.08 6.17 -6.95
CA ASP A 149 23.20 6.42 -7.86
C ASP A 149 22.72 6.83 -9.26
N ILE A 150 21.43 6.69 -9.56
CA ILE A 150 20.81 6.94 -10.85
C ILE A 150 19.98 8.21 -10.83
N VAL A 151 19.16 8.41 -9.79
CA VAL A 151 18.27 9.56 -9.62
C VAL A 151 18.41 10.16 -8.22
N SER A 152 17.94 11.40 -8.04
CA SER A 152 18.03 12.11 -6.75
C SER A 152 17.11 11.51 -5.67
N ALA A 153 17.40 11.84 -4.41
CA ALA A 153 16.54 11.43 -3.29
C ALA A 153 15.12 12.00 -3.40
N ASP A 154 14.96 13.23 -3.90
CA ASP A 154 13.63 13.83 -4.12
C ASP A 154 12.89 13.11 -5.26
N HIS A 155 13.61 12.70 -6.32
CA HIS A 155 13.01 11.90 -7.39
C HIS A 155 12.50 10.56 -6.84
N ILE A 156 13.32 9.85 -6.07
CA ILE A 156 12.91 8.60 -5.42
C ILE A 156 11.67 8.81 -4.53
N ALA A 157 11.69 9.84 -3.67
CA ALA A 157 10.57 10.13 -2.78
C ALA A 157 9.27 10.49 -3.52
N ALA A 158 9.39 11.07 -4.72
CA ALA A 158 8.25 11.45 -5.54
C ALA A 158 7.57 10.27 -6.25
N LEU A 159 8.31 9.19 -6.54
CA LEU A 159 7.78 7.99 -7.20
C LEU A 159 6.66 7.31 -6.40
N GLN A 160 5.94 6.40 -7.04
CA GLN A 160 4.99 5.52 -6.35
C GLN A 160 5.73 4.40 -5.63
N HIS A 161 5.37 4.21 -4.36
CA HIS A 161 5.96 3.19 -3.48
C HIS A 161 4.89 2.20 -3.04
N SER A 162 5.24 0.91 -3.09
CA SER A 162 4.60 -0.12 -2.28
C SER A 162 5.49 -0.47 -1.08
N VAL A 163 5.04 -1.41 -0.24
CA VAL A 163 5.84 -1.89 0.91
C VAL A 163 7.20 -2.44 0.48
N SER A 164 7.30 -2.96 -0.74
CA SER A 164 8.47 -3.69 -1.23
C SER A 164 9.00 -3.21 -2.58
N SER A 165 8.29 -2.32 -3.27
CA SER A 165 8.65 -1.91 -4.62
C SER A 165 8.47 -0.42 -4.83
N ILE A 166 9.40 0.18 -5.57
CA ILE A 166 9.32 1.52 -6.12
C ILE A 166 9.11 1.37 -7.62
N GLN A 167 8.07 1.99 -8.18
CA GLN A 167 7.87 2.01 -9.60
C GLN A 167 8.77 3.08 -10.22
N TRP A 168 9.98 2.69 -10.61
CA TRP A 168 11.03 3.64 -10.97
C TRP A 168 11.41 3.64 -12.44
N ARG A 169 11.09 2.57 -13.21
CA ARG A 169 11.53 2.41 -14.60
C ARG A 169 10.49 1.73 -15.48
N GLY A 170 10.60 2.02 -16.77
CA GLY A 170 10.03 1.22 -17.85
C GLY A 170 10.96 0.09 -18.30
N GLU A 171 10.81 -0.34 -19.56
CA GLU A 171 11.57 -1.44 -20.18
C GLU A 171 12.98 -0.97 -20.57
N PRO A 172 14.06 -1.48 -19.93
CA PRO A 172 15.41 -1.10 -20.29
C PRO A 172 15.89 -1.83 -21.54
N HIS A 173 16.84 -1.21 -22.25
CA HIS A 173 17.46 -1.85 -23.43
C HIS A 173 18.92 -1.50 -23.56
N LEU A 174 19.62 -2.31 -24.36
CA LEU A 174 21.03 -2.11 -24.71
C LEU A 174 21.13 -1.51 -26.10
N THR A 175 22.10 -0.59 -26.29
CA THR A 175 22.44 -0.07 -27.61
C THR A 175 23.64 -0.80 -28.21
N PRO A 176 23.80 -0.81 -29.57
CA PRO A 176 24.97 -1.42 -30.20
C PRO A 176 26.31 -0.82 -29.75
N GLU A 177 26.31 0.44 -29.30
CA GLU A 177 27.49 1.15 -28.84
C GLU A 177 27.93 0.76 -27.43
N GLY A 178 27.19 -0.16 -26.76
CA GLY A 178 27.50 -0.61 -25.40
C GLY A 178 27.01 0.33 -24.31
N LEU A 179 25.88 0.97 -24.56
CA LEU A 179 25.16 1.76 -23.57
C LEU A 179 23.94 0.98 -23.07
N LEU A 180 23.63 1.16 -21.82
CA LEU A 180 22.36 0.76 -21.22
C LEU A 180 21.46 1.98 -21.15
N VAL A 181 20.27 1.89 -21.70
CA VAL A 181 19.23 2.91 -21.62
C VAL A 181 18.13 2.41 -20.70
N ILE A 182 17.84 3.18 -19.67
CA ILE A 182 16.79 2.87 -18.69
C ILE A 182 15.76 4.01 -18.74
N PRO A 183 14.53 3.76 -19.22
CA PRO A 183 13.45 4.74 -19.13
C PRO A 183 13.06 4.94 -17.65
N ILE A 184 13.38 6.09 -17.09
CA ILE A 184 13.06 6.46 -15.71
C ILE A 184 11.67 7.10 -15.66
N VAL A 185 10.83 6.66 -14.75
CA VAL A 185 9.50 7.26 -14.54
C VAL A 185 9.66 8.70 -14.07
N VAL A 186 8.99 9.62 -14.75
CA VAL A 186 8.91 11.04 -14.34
C VAL A 186 7.72 11.18 -13.38
N PRO A 187 7.94 11.60 -12.12
CA PRO A 187 6.83 11.81 -11.20
C PRO A 187 5.84 12.86 -11.71
N ASP A 188 4.54 12.58 -11.65
CA ASP A 188 3.49 13.56 -11.96
C ASP A 188 2.75 13.96 -10.66
N ALA A 189 2.51 15.25 -10.52
CA ALA A 189 1.84 15.82 -9.34
C ALA A 189 0.32 15.71 -9.39
N GLN A 190 -0.28 15.41 -10.55
CA GLN A 190 -1.69 15.79 -10.75
C GLN A 190 -2.64 14.67 -11.18
N ASP A 191 -2.17 13.54 -11.69
CA ASP A 191 -3.12 12.56 -12.23
C ASP A 191 -2.55 11.14 -12.29
N GLU A 192 -2.97 10.29 -11.36
CA GLU A 192 -2.64 8.86 -11.36
C GLU A 192 -3.25 8.10 -12.55
N SER A 193 -4.14 8.73 -13.34
CA SER A 193 -4.79 8.12 -14.51
C SER A 193 -4.06 8.40 -15.82
N LYS A 194 -3.02 9.24 -15.84
CA LYS A 194 -2.22 9.51 -17.04
C LYS A 194 -1.24 8.39 -17.34
N GLU A 195 -0.97 8.20 -18.64
CA GLU A 195 0.14 7.35 -19.08
C GLU A 195 1.45 7.85 -18.45
N GLU A 196 2.22 6.90 -17.92
CA GLU A 196 3.54 7.19 -17.38
C GLU A 196 4.43 7.84 -18.44
N THR A 197 5.10 8.91 -18.05
CA THR A 197 6.11 9.55 -18.88
C THR A 197 7.50 9.13 -18.42
N TYR A 198 8.42 8.98 -19.37
CA TYR A 198 9.75 8.49 -19.10
C TYR A 198 10.82 9.43 -19.61
N LEU A 199 11.96 9.45 -18.93
CA LEU A 199 13.21 10.03 -19.40
C LEU A 199 14.33 9.00 -19.33
N ASP A 200 15.14 8.95 -20.37
CA ASP A 200 16.21 7.97 -20.47
C ASP A 200 17.39 8.31 -19.56
N ALA A 201 17.67 7.43 -18.62
CA ALA A 201 18.96 7.36 -17.94
C ALA A 201 19.88 6.47 -18.78
N VAL A 202 21.02 7.03 -19.20
CA VAL A 202 21.98 6.33 -20.05
C VAL A 202 23.23 6.00 -19.23
N LEU A 203 23.60 4.72 -19.21
CA LEU A 203 24.77 4.21 -18.51
C LEU A 203 25.75 3.59 -19.49
N ARG A 204 27.03 3.82 -19.30
CA ARG A 204 28.07 3.15 -20.06
C ARG A 204 28.40 1.80 -19.42
N LEU A 205 28.33 0.72 -20.19
CA LEU A 205 28.52 -0.64 -19.66
C LEU A 205 29.97 -0.93 -19.24
N SER A 206 30.97 -0.30 -19.90
CA SER A 206 32.38 -0.61 -19.65
C SER A 206 32.88 -0.22 -18.25
N ASP A 207 32.28 0.78 -17.63
CA ASP A 207 32.68 1.35 -16.35
C ASP A 207 31.50 1.77 -15.45
N GLY A 208 30.27 1.75 -16.02
CA GLY A 208 29.01 1.94 -15.30
C GLY A 208 28.62 3.36 -14.88
N PRO A 209 29.18 4.47 -15.31
CA PRO A 209 28.71 5.80 -14.94
C PRO A 209 27.40 6.16 -15.67
N VAL A 210 26.53 6.85 -14.95
CA VAL A 210 25.36 7.49 -15.55
C VAL A 210 25.83 8.70 -16.36
N ILE A 211 25.52 8.73 -17.65
CA ILE A 211 25.95 9.78 -18.58
C ILE A 211 24.83 10.74 -18.99
N SER A 212 23.62 10.51 -18.56
CA SER A 212 22.45 11.38 -18.73
C SER A 212 22.24 12.28 -17.51
N GLY A 213 21.50 13.36 -17.65
CA GLY A 213 21.04 14.14 -16.48
C GLY A 213 21.28 15.64 -16.53
N SER A 214 21.76 16.19 -17.66
CA SER A 214 21.97 17.64 -17.82
C SER A 214 21.05 18.28 -18.86
N SER A 215 20.14 17.52 -19.49
CA SER A 215 19.21 18.07 -20.48
C SER A 215 18.13 18.95 -19.82
N PRO A 216 17.51 19.89 -20.55
CA PRO A 216 16.39 20.68 -20.03
C PRO A 216 15.22 19.81 -19.55
N ASP A 217 15.02 18.62 -20.15
CA ASP A 217 13.96 17.69 -19.75
C ASP A 217 14.26 17.08 -18.39
N TRP A 218 15.49 16.65 -18.14
CA TRP A 218 15.94 16.18 -16.85
C TRP A 218 15.83 17.25 -15.77
N GLN A 219 16.18 18.51 -16.08
CA GLN A 219 16.02 19.62 -15.14
C GLN A 219 14.55 19.85 -14.77
N ARG A 220 13.63 19.74 -15.75
CA ARG A 220 12.19 19.85 -15.50
C ARG A 220 11.67 18.69 -14.67
N ALA A 221 12.07 17.46 -14.99
CA ALA A 221 11.69 16.28 -14.22
C ALA A 221 12.16 16.36 -12.78
N GLU A 222 13.39 16.80 -12.55
CA GLU A 222 13.94 17.01 -11.20
C GLU A 222 13.17 18.09 -10.43
N ALA A 223 12.82 19.20 -11.07
CA ALA A 223 12.02 20.25 -10.44
C ALA A 223 10.60 19.73 -10.07
N THR A 224 9.99 18.94 -10.95
CA THR A 224 8.71 18.28 -10.65
C THR A 224 8.84 17.30 -9.50
N ALA A 225 9.88 16.47 -9.49
CA ALA A 225 10.16 15.53 -8.42
C ALA A 225 10.31 16.22 -7.05
N GLN A 226 11.07 17.31 -6.99
CA GLN A 226 11.24 18.12 -5.78
C GLN A 226 9.91 18.69 -5.28
N PHE A 227 9.05 19.16 -6.20
CA PHE A 227 7.74 19.66 -5.86
C PHE A 227 6.84 18.56 -5.27
N VAL A 228 6.75 17.41 -5.95
CA VAL A 228 5.93 16.27 -5.50
C VAL A 228 6.43 15.72 -4.17
N ALA A 229 7.74 15.54 -4.02
CA ALA A 229 8.35 15.07 -2.78
C ALA A 229 8.08 16.01 -1.60
N ARG A 230 8.10 17.33 -1.85
CA ARG A 230 7.73 18.33 -0.83
C ARG A 230 6.26 18.20 -0.45
N GLN A 231 5.35 18.12 -1.41
CA GLN A 231 3.92 17.96 -1.14
C GLN A 231 3.64 16.70 -0.30
N LYS A 232 4.30 15.56 -0.61
CA LYS A 232 4.18 14.33 0.17
C LYS A 232 4.65 14.53 1.61
N ARG A 233 5.82 15.12 1.81
CA ARG A 233 6.35 15.43 3.16
C ARG A 233 5.41 16.35 3.95
N ASP A 234 4.91 17.41 3.31
CA ASP A 234 3.99 18.35 3.95
C ASP A 234 2.68 17.65 4.36
N TYR A 235 2.16 16.77 3.50
CA TYR A 235 0.98 15.96 3.80
C TYR A 235 1.22 14.98 4.97
N GLU A 236 2.35 14.29 4.97
CA GLU A 236 2.74 13.36 6.04
C GLU A 236 2.90 14.08 7.38
N GLU A 237 3.55 15.24 7.37
CA GLU A 237 3.68 16.06 8.59
C GLU A 237 2.33 16.58 9.09
N GLN A 238 1.44 17.03 8.19
CA GLN A 238 0.07 17.43 8.55
C GLN A 238 -0.71 16.24 9.13
N ALA A 239 -0.63 15.06 8.51
CA ALA A 239 -1.28 13.85 8.99
C ALA A 239 -0.74 13.44 10.39
N LYS A 240 0.56 13.56 10.60
CA LYS A 240 1.22 13.33 11.89
C LYS A 240 0.73 14.30 12.96
N GLN A 241 0.68 15.59 12.64
CA GLN A 241 0.17 16.60 13.56
C GLN A 241 -1.31 16.37 13.90
N ALA A 242 -2.14 16.06 12.92
CA ALA A 242 -3.54 15.70 13.13
C ALA A 242 -3.70 14.44 14.00
N PHE A 243 -2.82 13.43 13.82
CA PHE A 243 -2.84 12.23 14.65
C PHE A 243 -2.47 12.51 16.12
N ILE A 244 -1.51 13.41 16.36
CA ILE A 244 -1.02 13.75 17.70
C ILE A 244 -1.98 14.71 18.42
N ALA A 245 -2.56 15.68 17.70
CA ALA A 245 -3.42 16.68 18.27
C ALA A 245 -4.60 16.08 19.04
N PRO A 246 -5.07 16.72 20.12
CA PRO A 246 -6.28 16.30 20.79
C PRO A 246 -7.47 16.29 19.83
N LEU A 247 -8.28 15.23 19.85
CA LEU A 247 -9.44 15.09 18.99
C LEU A 247 -10.60 15.94 19.53
N LEU A 248 -11.15 16.78 18.69
CA LEU A 248 -12.41 17.49 18.90
C LEU A 248 -13.48 16.98 17.94
N GLY A 249 -14.74 17.29 18.22
CA GLY A 249 -15.83 17.06 17.29
C GLY A 249 -15.57 17.71 15.94
N PRO A 250 -16.19 17.23 14.85
CA PRO A 250 -15.95 17.74 13.52
C PRO A 250 -16.40 19.20 13.38
N SER A 251 -15.58 20.03 12.73
CA SER A 251 -15.89 21.42 12.40
C SER A 251 -16.98 21.55 11.33
N GLU A 252 -17.06 20.57 10.43
CA GLU A 252 -18.11 20.47 9.42
C GLU A 252 -19.07 19.34 9.78
N ASN A 253 -20.35 19.66 9.86
CA ASN A 253 -21.41 18.72 10.25
C ASN A 253 -21.81 17.79 9.09
N THR A 254 -20.84 16.97 8.61
CA THR A 254 -21.03 15.99 7.54
C THR A 254 -20.98 14.56 8.08
N GLU A 255 -21.70 13.64 7.44
CA GLU A 255 -21.70 12.21 7.81
C GLU A 255 -20.29 11.63 7.83
N ARG A 256 -19.49 11.91 6.81
CA ARG A 256 -18.10 11.45 6.70
C ARG A 256 -17.26 11.88 7.90
N ASN A 257 -17.39 13.14 8.30
CA ASN A 257 -16.61 13.69 9.41
C ASN A 257 -17.04 13.10 10.75
N TRP A 258 -18.34 12.86 10.93
CA TRP A 258 -18.82 12.17 12.13
C TRP A 258 -18.37 10.71 12.23
N HIS A 259 -18.38 9.96 11.11
CA HIS A 259 -17.81 8.61 11.10
C HIS A 259 -16.32 8.62 11.47
N GLY A 260 -15.55 9.56 10.94
CA GLY A 260 -14.14 9.74 11.29
C GLY A 260 -13.94 10.03 12.77
N TYR A 261 -14.73 10.98 13.32
CA TYR A 261 -14.68 11.33 14.74
C TYR A 261 -15.03 10.13 15.65
N LEU A 262 -16.11 9.42 15.37
CA LEU A 262 -16.55 8.27 16.20
C LEU A 262 -15.49 7.17 16.22
N ASN A 263 -14.91 6.83 15.07
CA ASN A 263 -13.84 5.85 15.00
C ASN A 263 -12.61 6.29 15.80
N GLU A 264 -12.15 7.51 15.59
CA GLU A 264 -10.94 7.99 16.27
C GLU A 264 -11.16 8.20 17.77
N ALA A 265 -12.35 8.66 18.19
CA ALA A 265 -12.74 8.77 19.59
C ALA A 265 -12.74 7.41 20.29
N PHE A 266 -13.25 6.37 19.63
CA PHE A 266 -13.19 5.00 20.12
C PHE A 266 -11.74 4.53 20.31
N TYR A 267 -10.89 4.67 19.28
CA TYR A 267 -9.50 4.24 19.36
C TYR A 267 -8.68 5.00 20.40
N ARG A 268 -9.04 6.24 20.72
CA ARG A 268 -8.38 7.02 21.78
C ARG A 268 -8.87 6.68 23.17
N SER A 269 -10.11 6.23 23.31
CA SER A 269 -10.76 6.04 24.60
C SER A 269 -10.83 4.57 25.04
N SER A 270 -10.93 3.62 24.11
CA SER A 270 -11.06 2.21 24.45
C SER A 270 -9.73 1.61 24.94
N PRO A 271 -9.69 0.94 26.10
CA PRO A 271 -8.51 0.20 26.52
C PRO A 271 -8.20 -0.98 25.59
N ASP A 272 -9.22 -1.54 24.95
CA ASP A 272 -9.17 -2.77 24.16
C ASP A 272 -9.04 -2.46 22.64
N TRP A 273 -8.60 -1.26 22.28
CA TRP A 273 -8.55 -0.75 20.92
C TRP A 273 -7.76 -1.62 19.91
N LYS A 274 -6.91 -2.52 20.40
CA LYS A 274 -6.12 -3.42 19.55
C LYS A 274 -6.92 -4.63 19.08
N ASP A 275 -7.85 -5.04 19.90
CA ASP A 275 -8.61 -6.30 19.76
C ASP A 275 -10.08 -6.05 19.42
N GLU A 276 -10.55 -4.82 19.60
CA GLU A 276 -11.93 -4.41 19.32
C GLU A 276 -11.99 -3.35 18.23
N THR A 277 -13.08 -3.37 17.49
CA THR A 277 -13.48 -2.32 16.55
C THR A 277 -14.83 -1.76 16.93
N THR A 278 -15.19 -0.60 16.42
CA THR A 278 -16.54 -0.05 16.59
C THR A 278 -17.25 0.02 15.25
N SER A 279 -18.52 -0.37 15.19
CA SER A 279 -19.39 0.03 14.09
C SER A 279 -19.86 1.46 14.31
N THR A 280 -19.96 2.25 13.25
CA THR A 280 -20.37 3.66 13.35
C THR A 280 -21.64 3.90 12.54
N THR A 281 -22.60 4.60 13.13
CA THR A 281 -23.84 5.01 12.45
C THR A 281 -24.10 6.49 12.71
N VAL A 282 -24.41 7.22 11.66
CA VAL A 282 -24.72 8.66 11.72
C VAL A 282 -26.14 8.90 11.25
N LEU A 283 -26.98 9.44 12.12
CA LEU A 283 -28.34 9.83 11.74
C LEU A 283 -28.28 11.15 10.96
N ARG A 284 -28.79 11.15 9.74
CA ARG A 284 -28.83 12.31 8.85
C ARG A 284 -29.90 13.32 9.25
N ASP A 285 -29.86 14.49 8.63
CA ASP A 285 -30.93 15.48 8.80
C ASP A 285 -32.25 14.94 8.28
N PRO A 286 -33.38 15.10 9.01
CA PRO A 286 -34.69 14.59 8.59
C PRO A 286 -35.19 15.13 7.25
N ASN A 287 -34.65 16.25 6.76
CA ASN A 287 -34.96 16.80 5.45
C ASN A 287 -34.03 16.29 4.33
N ALA A 288 -33.01 15.49 4.66
CA ALA A 288 -32.13 14.91 3.65
C ALA A 288 -32.87 13.84 2.83
N PRO A 289 -32.66 13.75 1.51
CA PRO A 289 -33.37 12.80 0.63
C PRO A 289 -33.20 11.34 1.05
N ASP A 290 -32.10 11.03 1.71
CA ASP A 290 -31.70 9.69 2.13
C ASP A 290 -31.76 9.49 3.66
N TYR A 291 -32.49 10.36 4.37
CA TYR A 291 -32.73 10.24 5.81
C TYR A 291 -33.25 8.85 6.21
N ALA A 292 -34.24 8.33 5.47
CA ALA A 292 -34.87 7.05 5.77
C ALA A 292 -33.86 5.88 5.78
N ALA A 293 -32.83 5.93 4.93
CA ALA A 293 -31.77 4.93 4.95
C ALA A 293 -30.96 5.00 6.25
N SER A 294 -30.57 6.22 6.69
CA SER A 294 -29.79 6.39 7.93
C SER A 294 -30.59 6.02 9.17
N GLU A 295 -31.88 6.26 9.18
CA GLU A 295 -32.78 5.81 10.24
C GLU A 295 -32.91 4.27 10.25
N GLY A 296 -32.99 3.64 9.05
CA GLY A 296 -32.96 2.19 8.91
C GLY A 296 -31.69 1.60 9.50
N TRP A 297 -30.53 2.13 9.16
CA TRP A 297 -29.23 1.68 9.73
C TRP A 297 -29.17 1.85 11.24
N LEU A 298 -29.69 2.96 11.78
CA LEU A 298 -29.78 3.16 13.22
C LEU A 298 -30.67 2.11 13.87
N ARG A 299 -31.81 1.80 13.25
CA ARG A 299 -32.74 0.77 13.73
C ARG A 299 -32.09 -0.60 13.70
N ASP A 300 -31.44 -0.95 12.59
CA ASP A 300 -30.75 -2.23 12.43
C ASP A 300 -29.64 -2.39 13.47
N ALA A 301 -28.82 -1.38 13.70
CA ALA A 301 -27.76 -1.40 14.70
C ALA A 301 -28.30 -1.56 16.14
N LEU A 302 -29.49 -1.02 16.44
CA LEU A 302 -30.08 -1.06 17.77
C LEU A 302 -30.94 -2.30 18.05
N LEU A 303 -31.48 -2.95 16.98
CA LEU A 303 -32.42 -4.07 17.12
C LEU A 303 -31.89 -5.39 16.54
N SER A 304 -30.77 -5.40 15.80
CA SER A 304 -30.21 -6.64 15.25
C SER A 304 -29.70 -7.56 16.37
N LEU A 305 -30.02 -8.84 16.23
CA LEU A 305 -29.51 -9.91 17.11
C LEU A 305 -28.09 -10.38 16.69
N ASP A 306 -27.62 -9.96 15.50
CA ASP A 306 -26.34 -10.40 14.94
C ASP A 306 -25.12 -9.71 15.57
N TYR A 307 -25.34 -8.66 16.37
CA TYR A 307 -24.26 -7.91 17.05
C TYR A 307 -24.06 -8.39 18.49
N GLU A 308 -23.86 -9.68 18.69
CA GLU A 308 -23.54 -10.20 20.02
C GLU A 308 -22.25 -9.56 20.55
N HIS A 309 -22.37 -8.74 21.61
CA HIS A 309 -21.27 -8.19 22.41
C HIS A 309 -20.37 -7.17 21.69
N GLY A 310 -20.84 -6.56 20.60
CA GLY A 310 -20.08 -5.58 19.83
C GLY A 310 -19.99 -4.19 20.48
N THR A 311 -19.14 -3.36 19.92
CA THR A 311 -19.08 -1.91 20.22
C THR A 311 -19.71 -1.12 19.08
N MET A 312 -20.64 -0.24 19.42
CA MET A 312 -21.36 0.61 18.47
C MET A 312 -21.17 2.08 18.86
N SER A 313 -21.01 2.93 17.86
CA SER A 313 -20.84 4.39 18.06
C SER A 313 -21.81 5.14 17.18
N PHE A 314 -22.52 6.09 17.77
CA PHE A 314 -23.58 6.85 17.14
C PHE A 314 -23.31 8.36 17.16
N ALA A 315 -23.61 9.02 16.06
CA ALA A 315 -23.68 10.48 15.99
C ALA A 315 -24.92 10.91 15.22
N SER A 316 -25.22 12.19 15.23
CA SER A 316 -26.35 12.75 14.50
C SER A 316 -25.98 14.09 13.87
N ILE A 317 -26.33 14.27 12.60
CA ILE A 317 -26.35 15.56 11.90
C ILE A 317 -27.59 16.36 12.33
N ALA A 318 -28.70 15.64 12.59
CA ALA A 318 -29.90 16.24 13.15
C ALA A 318 -29.68 16.73 14.61
N PRO A 319 -30.49 17.66 15.13
CA PRO A 319 -30.43 18.10 16.51
C PRO A 319 -30.46 16.93 17.51
N PHE A 320 -29.72 17.06 18.60
CA PHE A 320 -29.57 15.98 19.59
C PHE A 320 -30.92 15.52 20.16
N ASP A 321 -31.87 16.44 20.44
CA ASP A 321 -33.18 16.06 20.96
C ASP A 321 -33.99 15.20 19.96
N PHE A 322 -33.83 15.49 18.66
CA PHE A 322 -34.41 14.66 17.61
C PHE A 322 -33.80 13.25 17.60
N PHE A 323 -32.48 13.14 17.68
CA PHE A 323 -31.78 11.87 17.78
C PHE A 323 -32.27 11.06 18.98
N VAL A 324 -32.36 11.68 20.16
CA VAL A 324 -32.85 11.06 21.38
C VAL A 324 -34.30 10.54 21.20
N ALA A 325 -35.16 11.33 20.59
CA ALA A 325 -36.55 10.91 20.32
C ALA A 325 -36.61 9.68 19.39
N ARG A 326 -35.77 9.66 18.34
CA ARG A 326 -35.70 8.52 17.42
C ARG A 326 -35.17 7.26 18.10
N VAL A 327 -34.05 7.36 18.83
CA VAL A 327 -33.47 6.23 19.60
C VAL A 327 -34.50 5.67 20.58
N LYS A 328 -35.19 6.53 21.30
CA LYS A 328 -36.23 6.12 22.25
C LYS A 328 -37.40 5.40 21.56
N ALA A 329 -37.84 5.89 20.40
CA ALA A 329 -38.88 5.25 19.60
C ALA A 329 -38.46 3.86 19.11
N ILE A 330 -37.23 3.74 18.60
CA ILE A 330 -36.68 2.45 18.13
C ILE A 330 -36.57 1.44 19.28
N LEU A 331 -36.01 1.87 20.42
CA LEU A 331 -35.79 1.00 21.59
C LEU A 331 -37.08 0.61 22.32
N ALA A 332 -38.22 1.22 22.00
CA ALA A 332 -39.52 0.72 22.50
C ALA A 332 -39.79 -0.70 22.00
N ASP A 333 -39.33 -1.04 20.77
CA ASP A 333 -39.48 -2.35 20.17
C ASP A 333 -38.40 -3.36 20.63
N ALA A 334 -37.36 -2.91 21.34
CA ALA A 334 -36.26 -3.78 21.78
C ALA A 334 -36.70 -4.77 22.85
N GLU A 335 -36.20 -6.01 22.79
CA GLU A 335 -36.37 -7.00 23.83
C GLU A 335 -35.53 -6.68 25.09
N PRO A 336 -35.99 -7.04 26.30
CA PRO A 336 -35.19 -6.87 27.50
C PRO A 336 -33.87 -7.64 27.43
N GLY A 337 -32.73 -6.89 27.60
CA GLY A 337 -31.40 -7.49 27.54
C GLY A 337 -30.84 -7.71 26.14
N GLN A 338 -31.51 -7.26 25.09
CA GLN A 338 -31.11 -7.46 23.67
C GLN A 338 -29.68 -7.01 23.35
N LEU A 339 -29.20 -5.93 23.99
CA LEU A 339 -27.84 -5.44 23.83
C LEU A 339 -26.96 -5.74 25.06
N LYS A 340 -27.29 -6.78 25.83
CA LYS A 340 -26.50 -7.18 27.00
C LYS A 340 -25.06 -7.52 26.57
N GLY A 341 -24.09 -6.87 27.21
CA GLY A 341 -22.67 -7.05 26.89
C GLY A 341 -22.15 -6.07 25.88
N SER A 342 -22.98 -5.43 25.05
CA SER A 342 -22.57 -4.43 24.10
C SER A 342 -22.18 -3.10 24.75
N LYS A 343 -21.25 -2.39 24.08
CA LYS A 343 -20.82 -1.03 24.43
C LYS A 343 -21.45 -0.08 23.41
N VAL A 344 -22.16 0.92 23.90
CA VAL A 344 -22.79 1.96 23.07
C VAL A 344 -22.14 3.30 23.38
N HIS A 345 -21.50 3.90 22.39
CA HIS A 345 -20.95 5.25 22.47
C HIS A 345 -21.85 6.21 21.70
N VAL A 346 -22.13 7.36 22.25
CA VAL A 346 -22.91 8.41 21.59
C VAL A 346 -22.11 9.71 21.57
N ALA A 347 -22.00 10.33 20.41
CA ALA A 347 -21.46 11.69 20.31
C ALA A 347 -22.49 12.68 20.87
N ALA A 348 -22.28 13.10 22.11
CA ALA A 348 -23.22 13.96 22.84
C ALA A 348 -22.51 14.72 23.95
N PRO A 349 -23.06 15.84 24.45
CA PRO A 349 -22.57 16.48 25.65
C PRO A 349 -22.53 15.51 26.84
N THR A 350 -21.50 15.61 27.68
CA THR A 350 -21.33 14.73 28.86
C THR A 350 -22.59 14.74 29.75
N SER A 351 -23.30 15.87 29.84
CA SER A 351 -24.54 15.99 30.60
C SER A 351 -25.69 15.09 30.11
N ALA A 352 -25.60 14.59 28.87
CA ALA A 352 -26.62 13.70 28.27
C ALA A 352 -26.51 12.25 28.75
N LEU A 353 -25.41 11.86 29.39
CA LEU A 353 -25.16 10.47 29.80
C LEU A 353 -26.26 9.86 30.65
N PRO A 354 -26.80 10.50 31.73
CA PRO A 354 -27.87 9.92 32.53
C PRO A 354 -29.16 9.67 31.74
N LEU A 355 -29.49 10.58 30.82
CA LEU A 355 -30.66 10.40 29.96
C LEU A 355 -30.48 9.19 29.04
N LEU A 356 -29.32 9.09 28.37
CA LEU A 356 -29.00 7.97 27.48
C LEU A 356 -28.98 6.64 28.23
N GLN A 357 -28.38 6.58 29.43
CA GLN A 357 -28.40 5.39 30.27
C GLN A 357 -29.84 4.96 30.62
N THR A 358 -30.73 5.89 30.91
CA THR A 358 -32.15 5.60 31.16
C THR A 358 -32.84 5.03 29.91
N ILE A 359 -32.57 5.57 28.73
CA ILE A 359 -33.17 5.13 27.48
C ILE A 359 -32.72 3.70 27.13
N PHE A 360 -31.44 3.40 27.34
CA PHE A 360 -30.86 2.09 27.03
C PHE A 360 -31.02 1.06 28.18
N ALA A 361 -31.56 1.43 29.35
CA ALA A 361 -31.61 0.57 30.51
C ALA A 361 -32.26 -0.80 30.26
N LYS A 362 -33.37 -0.83 29.50
CA LYS A 362 -34.10 -2.07 29.15
C LYS A 362 -33.20 -3.02 28.30
N THR A 363 -32.32 -2.51 27.48
CA THR A 363 -31.50 -3.32 26.54
C THR A 363 -30.30 -3.99 27.21
N GLY A 364 -29.87 -3.53 28.37
CA GLY A 364 -28.69 -4.05 29.08
C GLY A 364 -27.35 -3.58 28.49
N ALA A 365 -27.34 -2.65 27.54
CA ALA A 365 -26.12 -2.06 27.00
C ALA A 365 -25.39 -1.18 28.02
N ARG A 366 -24.06 -1.12 27.91
CA ARG A 366 -23.23 -0.13 28.61
C ARG A 366 -23.09 1.12 27.77
N VAL A 367 -23.56 2.26 28.27
CA VAL A 367 -23.60 3.51 27.52
C VAL A 367 -22.49 4.46 27.95
N PHE A 368 -21.82 5.03 26.97
CA PHE A 368 -20.75 6.01 27.09
C PHE A 368 -21.05 7.21 26.19
N VAL A 369 -20.46 8.35 26.48
CA VAL A 369 -20.55 9.53 25.61
C VAL A 369 -19.17 9.97 25.19
N PHE A 370 -19.05 10.41 23.92
CA PHE A 370 -17.94 11.18 23.42
C PHE A 370 -18.44 12.62 23.28
N ASP A 371 -18.00 13.51 24.17
CA ASP A 371 -18.40 14.91 24.11
C ASP A 371 -17.56 15.61 23.02
N PRO A 372 -18.20 16.08 21.93
CA PRO A 372 -17.47 16.71 20.83
C PRO A 372 -16.76 18.00 21.21
N ASN A 373 -17.14 18.63 22.32
CA ASN A 373 -16.55 19.87 22.81
C ASN A 373 -15.39 19.64 23.78
N ILE A 374 -15.17 18.40 24.22
CA ILE A 374 -14.09 18.04 25.14
C ILE A 374 -12.96 17.36 24.37
N PRO A 375 -11.75 17.93 24.37
CA PRO A 375 -10.63 17.33 23.64
C PRO A 375 -10.29 15.92 24.17
N ILE A 376 -10.22 14.93 23.29
CA ILE A 376 -9.76 13.58 23.60
C ILE A 376 -8.28 13.48 23.23
N PRO A 377 -7.35 13.31 24.21
CA PRO A 377 -5.92 13.21 23.92
C PRO A 377 -5.60 11.91 23.18
N GLN A 378 -4.49 11.93 22.43
CA GLN A 378 -3.99 10.68 21.84
C GLN A 378 -3.46 9.74 22.91
N ARG A 379 -3.66 8.44 22.74
CA ARG A 379 -3.16 7.41 23.64
C ARG A 379 -1.63 7.27 23.53
N PRO A 380 -0.92 7.19 24.66
CA PRO A 380 0.54 7.04 24.64
C PRO A 380 1.04 5.79 23.90
N ASP A 381 0.30 4.66 24.01
CA ASP A 381 0.67 3.40 23.38
C ASP A 381 0.44 3.45 21.83
N ARG A 382 -0.62 4.12 21.37
CA ARG A 382 -0.82 4.39 19.93
C ARG A 382 0.23 5.33 19.38
N LEU A 383 0.54 6.40 20.12
CA LEU A 383 1.57 7.35 19.74
C LEU A 383 2.94 6.67 19.61
N LYS A 384 3.33 5.87 20.61
CA LYS A 384 4.57 5.10 20.56
C LYS A 384 4.62 4.18 19.34
N ARG A 385 3.54 3.46 19.05
CA ARG A 385 3.46 2.57 17.88
C ARG A 385 3.56 3.33 16.55
N TYR A 386 2.96 4.52 16.47
CA TYR A 386 3.00 5.36 15.28
C TYR A 386 4.42 5.85 15.02
N LEU A 387 5.09 6.42 16.04
CA LEU A 387 6.46 6.93 15.94
C LEU A 387 7.55 5.85 15.80
N SER A 388 7.22 4.58 16.06
CA SER A 388 8.18 3.47 15.87
C SER A 388 8.10 2.86 14.45
N ARG A 389 7.28 3.40 13.56
CA ARG A 389 7.18 2.97 12.15
C ARG A 389 8.04 3.82 11.22
N ASP A 390 8.50 4.97 11.71
CA ASP A 390 9.50 5.83 11.09
C ASP A 390 10.91 5.34 11.46
#